data_bc9b6500d9ab67d5444ae56040b03b95
#
_entry.id   bc9b6500d9ab67d5444ae56040b03b95
#
_cell.length_a   1.000
_cell.length_b   1.000
_cell.length_c   1.000
_cell.angle_alpha   90.00
_cell.angle_beta   90.00
_cell.angle_gamma   90.00
#
_symmetry.space_group_name_H-M   'P 1'
#
loop_
_entity.id
_entity.type
_entity.pdbx_description
1 polymer ?
#
loop_
_entity_poly.entity_id
_entity_poly.type
_entity_poly.pdbx_seq_one_letter_code
_entity_poly.pdbx_strand_id
1 'polypeptide(L)'
;MGRCGPCRGSFVVCPKRIPTCNTMLLLLPKESIVFDCAALISPAAAVRAVGVPMQYPRPHQIRQREELSRIASVKLKKAVTAAKQAVSPRVLAFCVMVVCLVATLGVTAANLRLTYVTDSDGARQLVVSSETDPARVMSLSGIEAEEGDHVYYTAFSGNLATLNIERAFTVNIQADGQEYPVKMAFGTVADALERAGITLEADDYTEPALDQLVTAGSEITVHRVDYQDKVETQTIPYDTQYVYTSLYFRNTGRATTLQHGAEGQQTVTTREKYVDGELENSMVVDVTTTVEPTDHVVKTYGAGAPVSPLTGPDGTTNAPASYSQVLTGKATGYYSRTGKGSSGLGLGYGTVAVDPSVIPYGTLLYITSTDGSFVYGYAVATDTGIAVQKGQILVDLFYETYAESVINGAIQVNVYVVG
;
A
#
# COMPACT_ATOMS: atom_id res chain seq x y z
N MET A 1 10.90 -33.31 14.78
CA MET A 1 9.77 -34.03 14.18
C MET A 1 8.77 -32.99 13.67
N GLY A 2 8.62 -32.85 12.48
CA GLY A 2 7.69 -32.75 11.44
C GLY A 2 7.93 -31.51 10.57
N ARG A 3 8.59 -31.74 9.43
CA ARG A 3 8.76 -30.78 8.32
C ARG A 3 7.44 -30.66 7.55
N CYS A 4 7.09 -29.44 7.09
CA CYS A 4 6.41 -29.24 5.82
C CYS A 4 6.94 -27.97 5.16
N GLY A 5 7.40 -28.11 3.93
CA GLY A 5 8.04 -27.11 3.12
C GLY A 5 7.05 -26.29 2.27
N PRO A 6 7.55 -25.32 1.49
CA PRO A 6 6.76 -24.27 0.85
C PRO A 6 6.28 -24.65 -0.57
N CYS A 7 5.02 -24.38 -0.86
CA CYS A 7 4.50 -24.42 -2.23
C CYS A 7 4.75 -23.08 -2.92
N ARG A 8 5.56 -23.10 -3.98
CA ARG A 8 5.63 -22.07 -5.02
C ARG A 8 4.46 -22.26 -5.98
N GLY A 9 3.71 -21.21 -6.26
CA GLY A 9 2.71 -21.13 -7.33
C GLY A 9 2.96 -19.90 -8.18
N SER A 10 3.41 -20.14 -9.41
CA SER A 10 3.72 -19.14 -10.42
C SER A 10 2.46 -18.55 -11.01
N PHE A 11 2.41 -17.23 -11.13
CA PHE A 11 1.43 -16.50 -11.94
C PHE A 11 1.79 -16.65 -13.42
N VAL A 12 0.84 -17.15 -14.22
CA VAL A 12 0.85 -17.05 -15.68
C VAL A 12 -0.21 -16.05 -16.09
N VAL A 13 0.25 -14.94 -16.65
CA VAL A 13 -0.58 -13.92 -17.31
C VAL A 13 -0.90 -14.44 -18.71
N CYS A 14 -2.19 -14.47 -19.07
CA CYS A 14 -2.61 -14.68 -20.45
C CYS A 14 -3.66 -13.64 -20.84
N PRO A 15 -3.43 -12.81 -21.87
CA PRO A 15 -4.40 -11.82 -22.34
C PRO A 15 -5.19 -12.38 -23.52
N LYS A 16 -6.51 -12.50 -23.41
CA LYS A 16 -7.38 -12.51 -24.60
C LYS A 16 -8.74 -11.93 -24.30
N ARG A 17 -9.07 -10.91 -25.06
CA ARG A 17 -10.39 -10.29 -25.23
C ARG A 17 -11.42 -11.30 -25.65
N ILE A 18 -12.62 -11.25 -25.05
CA ILE A 18 -13.84 -11.83 -25.58
C ILE A 18 -14.99 -10.85 -25.35
N PRO A 19 -15.87 -10.65 -26.32
CA PRO A 19 -16.87 -9.59 -26.32
C PRO A 19 -18.11 -9.94 -25.50
N THR A 20 -18.74 -8.88 -25.03
CA THR A 20 -20.02 -8.78 -24.31
C THR A 20 -21.12 -9.69 -24.84
N CYS A 21 -21.67 -10.51 -23.96
CA CYS A 21 -23.01 -11.06 -24.11
C CYS A 21 -23.74 -10.87 -22.78
N ASN A 22 -24.62 -9.89 -22.74
CA ASN A 22 -25.53 -9.65 -21.62
C ASN A 22 -26.56 -10.78 -21.54
N THR A 23 -26.41 -11.65 -20.56
CA THR A 23 -27.43 -12.61 -20.19
C THR A 23 -28.04 -12.17 -18.87
N MET A 24 -29.22 -11.60 -18.93
CA MET A 24 -30.05 -11.27 -17.79
C MET A 24 -30.73 -12.55 -17.28
N LEU A 25 -30.29 -13.02 -16.11
CA LEU A 25 -30.84 -14.20 -15.44
C LEU A 25 -32.04 -13.78 -14.58
N LEU A 26 -33.27 -14.07 -15.04
CA LEU A 26 -34.49 -13.98 -14.23
C LEU A 26 -34.74 -15.33 -13.55
N LEU A 27 -34.56 -15.40 -12.27
CA LEU A 27 -34.89 -16.55 -11.44
C LEU A 27 -36.41 -16.59 -11.19
N LEU A 28 -37.09 -17.52 -11.84
CA LEU A 28 -38.41 -18.01 -11.42
C LEU A 28 -38.31 -19.52 -11.13
N PRO A 29 -38.98 -20.02 -10.12
CA PRO A 29 -38.86 -21.42 -9.71
C PRO A 29 -39.73 -22.32 -10.57
N LYS A 30 -39.10 -23.35 -11.11
CA LYS A 30 -39.64 -24.50 -11.85
C LYS A 30 -39.91 -24.28 -13.36
N GLU A 31 -39.13 -25.09 -14.10
CA GLU A 31 -39.15 -25.38 -15.53
C GLU A 31 -38.32 -24.45 -16.43
N SER A 32 -37.09 -24.93 -16.68
CA SER A 32 -36.19 -24.35 -17.66
C SER A 32 -36.63 -24.70 -19.07
N ILE A 33 -37.15 -23.73 -19.80
CA ILE A 33 -37.29 -23.82 -21.27
C ILE A 33 -36.19 -22.97 -21.88
N VAL A 34 -35.23 -23.64 -22.47
CA VAL A 34 -34.16 -23.00 -23.24
C VAL A 34 -34.69 -22.68 -24.63
N PHE A 35 -34.90 -21.43 -24.98
CA PHE A 35 -35.13 -21.00 -26.36
C PHE A 35 -33.77 -20.68 -27.01
N ASP A 36 -33.41 -21.52 -27.97
CA ASP A 36 -32.26 -21.29 -28.84
C ASP A 36 -32.67 -20.39 -30.02
N CYS A 37 -32.17 -19.15 -30.02
CA CYS A 37 -32.49 -18.14 -31.04
C CYS A 37 -31.79 -18.33 -32.40
N ALA A 38 -31.19 -19.50 -32.66
CA ALA A 38 -30.42 -19.76 -33.88
C ALA A 38 -31.19 -20.55 -34.98
N ALA A 39 -32.47 -20.81 -34.84
CA ALA A 39 -33.19 -21.70 -35.75
C ALA A 39 -34.19 -21.03 -36.73
N LEU A 40 -33.97 -19.75 -37.07
CA LEU A 40 -34.87 -19.04 -38.00
C LEU A 40 -34.28 -18.72 -39.39
N ILE A 41 -33.22 -19.38 -39.81
CA ILE A 41 -32.73 -19.26 -41.20
C ILE A 41 -32.25 -20.62 -41.70
N SER A 42 -33.17 -21.53 -42.07
CA SER A 42 -33.03 -22.47 -43.17
C SER A 42 -34.21 -23.48 -43.17
N PRO A 43 -34.98 -23.59 -44.23
CA PRO A 43 -36.09 -24.57 -44.27
C PRO A 43 -35.64 -26.01 -44.60
N ALA A 44 -34.38 -26.34 -44.48
CA ALA A 44 -33.84 -27.67 -44.85
C ALA A 44 -33.42 -28.58 -43.67
N ALA A 45 -33.52 -28.13 -42.43
CA ALA A 45 -32.99 -28.90 -41.30
C ALA A 45 -34.03 -29.52 -40.34
N ALA A 46 -35.31 -29.48 -40.67
CA ALA A 46 -36.39 -29.96 -39.76
C ALA A 46 -36.90 -31.36 -40.10
N VAL A 47 -36.10 -32.23 -40.72
CA VAL A 47 -36.52 -33.64 -40.96
C VAL A 47 -35.41 -34.58 -40.51
N ARG A 48 -35.18 -34.67 -39.22
CA ARG A 48 -34.55 -35.84 -38.57
C ARG A 48 -34.70 -35.75 -37.06
N ALA A 49 -35.84 -36.19 -36.56
CA ALA A 49 -36.00 -36.87 -35.28
C ALA A 49 -37.49 -37.01 -34.99
N VAL A 50 -38.02 -38.15 -35.21
CA VAL A 50 -38.97 -38.94 -34.43
C VAL A 50 -39.53 -40.00 -35.39
N GLY A 51 -39.11 -41.22 -35.17
CA GLY A 51 -39.65 -42.38 -35.89
C GLY A 51 -41.12 -42.66 -35.48
N VAL A 52 -42.04 -41.96 -36.12
CA VAL A 52 -43.46 -42.36 -36.17
C VAL A 52 -43.72 -42.81 -37.60
N PRO A 53 -44.17 -44.00 -37.84
CA PRO A 53 -44.46 -44.47 -39.21
C PRO A 53 -45.51 -43.56 -39.83
N MET A 54 -45.12 -42.79 -40.86
CA MET A 54 -46.08 -42.08 -41.70
C MET A 54 -46.99 -43.07 -42.39
N GLN A 55 -48.25 -43.16 -41.92
CA GLN A 55 -49.30 -43.75 -42.70
C GLN A 55 -49.59 -42.81 -43.85
N TYR A 56 -49.15 -43.16 -45.05
CA TYR A 56 -49.58 -42.50 -46.27
C TYR A 56 -51.09 -42.60 -46.40
N PRO A 57 -51.78 -41.50 -46.59
CA PRO A 57 -53.25 -41.58 -46.83
C PRO A 57 -53.50 -42.38 -48.12
N ARG A 58 -54.41 -43.29 -48.02
CA ARG A 58 -54.82 -44.16 -49.16
C ARG A 58 -55.23 -43.28 -50.34
N PRO A 59 -54.96 -43.69 -51.59
CA PRO A 59 -55.24 -42.87 -52.77
C PRO A 59 -56.68 -42.37 -52.88
N HIS A 60 -57.60 -43.03 -52.23
CA HIS A 60 -59.00 -42.66 -52.19
C HIS A 60 -59.31 -41.36 -51.42
N GLN A 61 -58.53 -41.03 -50.41
CA GLN A 61 -58.72 -39.80 -49.63
C GLN A 61 -58.15 -38.57 -50.32
N ILE A 62 -57.11 -38.70 -51.13
CA ILE A 62 -56.55 -37.61 -51.92
C ILE A 62 -57.52 -37.18 -53.01
N ARG A 63 -58.18 -38.12 -53.73
CA ARG A 63 -59.21 -37.82 -54.75
C ARG A 63 -60.42 -37.11 -54.15
N GLN A 64 -60.87 -37.51 -52.96
CA GLN A 64 -62.00 -36.84 -52.31
C GLN A 64 -61.67 -35.39 -51.88
N ARG A 65 -60.45 -35.12 -51.43
CA ARG A 65 -60.02 -33.73 -51.09
C ARG A 65 -59.87 -32.86 -52.33
N GLU A 66 -59.34 -33.38 -53.41
CA GLU A 66 -59.28 -32.65 -54.67
C GLU A 66 -60.66 -32.37 -55.28
N GLU A 67 -61.59 -33.32 -55.25
CA GLU A 67 -62.97 -33.10 -55.70
C GLU A 67 -63.71 -32.08 -54.80
N LEU A 68 -63.58 -32.19 -53.49
CA LEU A 68 -64.16 -31.19 -52.57
C LEU A 68 -63.54 -29.79 -52.75
N SER A 69 -62.30 -29.69 -53.06
CA SER A 69 -61.64 -28.38 -53.33
C SER A 69 -62.07 -27.80 -54.70
N ARG A 70 -62.26 -28.65 -55.69
CA ARG A 70 -62.82 -28.24 -57.00
C ARG A 70 -64.30 -27.82 -56.88
N ILE A 71 -65.09 -28.55 -56.12
CA ILE A 71 -66.51 -28.21 -55.89
C ILE A 71 -66.61 -26.91 -55.08
N ALA A 72 -65.75 -26.73 -54.04
CA ALA A 72 -65.70 -25.50 -53.27
C ALA A 72 -65.25 -24.29 -54.12
N SER A 73 -64.24 -24.46 -54.98
CA SER A 73 -63.77 -23.40 -55.87
C SER A 73 -64.79 -23.02 -56.96
N VAL A 74 -65.55 -24.02 -57.50
CA VAL A 74 -66.65 -23.78 -58.48
C VAL A 74 -67.83 -23.10 -57.79
N LYS A 75 -68.20 -23.53 -56.56
CA LYS A 75 -69.26 -22.87 -55.78
C LYS A 75 -68.87 -21.44 -55.39
N LEU A 76 -67.59 -21.24 -55.00
CA LEU A 76 -67.09 -19.91 -54.71
C LEU A 76 -67.07 -19.00 -55.92
N LYS A 77 -66.63 -19.51 -57.11
CA LYS A 77 -66.68 -18.75 -58.36
C LYS A 77 -68.08 -18.38 -58.76
N LYS A 78 -69.06 -19.34 -58.65
CA LYS A 78 -70.50 -19.07 -58.93
C LYS A 78 -71.08 -18.07 -57.91
N ALA A 79 -70.75 -18.15 -56.64
CA ALA A 79 -71.20 -17.19 -55.66
C ALA A 79 -70.62 -15.78 -55.90
N VAL A 80 -69.33 -15.69 -56.27
CA VAL A 80 -68.68 -14.42 -56.63
C VAL A 80 -69.25 -13.83 -57.93
N THR A 81 -69.59 -14.66 -58.96
CA THR A 81 -70.24 -14.17 -60.19
C THR A 81 -71.70 -13.78 -59.95
N ALA A 82 -72.46 -14.50 -59.14
CA ALA A 82 -73.79 -14.10 -58.72
C ALA A 82 -73.80 -12.81 -57.88
N ALA A 83 -72.82 -12.62 -56.93
CA ALA A 83 -72.65 -11.41 -56.19
C ALA A 83 -72.26 -10.22 -57.07
N LYS A 84 -71.49 -10.43 -58.14
CA LYS A 84 -71.13 -9.39 -59.11
C LYS A 84 -72.30 -8.90 -59.94
N GLN A 85 -73.29 -9.73 -60.15
CA GLN A 85 -74.51 -9.39 -60.94
C GLN A 85 -75.61 -8.76 -60.06
N ALA A 86 -75.64 -9.00 -58.77
CA ALA A 86 -76.62 -8.53 -57.83
C ALA A 86 -76.38 -7.20 -57.16
N VAL A 87 -75.07 -6.73 -57.13
CA VAL A 87 -74.71 -5.50 -56.44
C VAL A 87 -74.30 -4.46 -57.47
N SER A 88 -74.99 -3.32 -57.46
CA SER A 88 -74.58 -2.20 -58.33
C SER A 88 -73.10 -1.74 -57.94
N PRO A 89 -72.29 -1.35 -58.93
CA PRO A 89 -70.87 -0.94 -58.64
C PRO A 89 -70.77 0.17 -57.61
N ARG A 90 -71.76 0.99 -57.40
CA ARG A 90 -71.86 2.06 -56.42
C ARG A 90 -71.97 1.51 -54.98
N VAL A 91 -72.78 0.44 -54.79
CA VAL A 91 -72.93 -0.21 -53.46
C VAL A 91 -71.69 -1.00 -53.11
N LEU A 92 -71.01 -1.65 -54.07
CA LEU A 92 -69.74 -2.33 -53.83
C LEU A 92 -68.69 -1.37 -53.45
N ALA A 93 -68.57 -0.22 -54.15
CA ALA A 93 -67.61 0.82 -53.81
C ALA A 93 -67.83 1.43 -52.39
N PHE A 94 -69.10 1.63 -52.03
CA PHE A 94 -69.46 2.10 -50.68
C PHE A 94 -69.09 1.08 -49.60
N CYS A 95 -69.40 -0.23 -49.82
CA CYS A 95 -69.00 -1.28 -48.88
C CYS A 95 -67.49 -1.37 -48.71
N VAL A 96 -66.69 -1.29 -49.82
CA VAL A 96 -65.23 -1.29 -49.75
C VAL A 96 -64.74 -0.08 -48.99
N MET A 97 -65.29 1.13 -49.25
CA MET A 97 -64.94 2.34 -48.54
C MET A 97 -65.23 2.21 -47.05
N VAL A 98 -66.39 1.66 -46.65
CA VAL A 98 -66.74 1.43 -45.24
C VAL A 98 -65.76 0.43 -44.57
N VAL A 99 -65.44 -0.67 -45.26
CA VAL A 99 -64.50 -1.67 -44.77
C VAL A 99 -63.12 -1.05 -44.61
N CYS A 100 -62.68 -0.27 -45.60
CA CYS A 100 -61.39 0.44 -45.48
C CYS A 100 -61.41 1.44 -44.32
N LEU A 101 -62.50 2.20 -44.16
CA LEU A 101 -62.62 3.14 -43.03
C LEU A 101 -62.61 2.45 -41.66
N VAL A 102 -63.36 1.33 -41.54
CA VAL A 102 -63.37 0.54 -40.31
C VAL A 102 -61.98 -0.09 -40.04
N ALA A 103 -61.32 -0.57 -41.10
CA ALA A 103 -59.97 -1.12 -40.96
C ALA A 103 -58.97 -0.07 -40.56
N THR A 104 -59.02 1.13 -41.18
CA THR A 104 -58.13 2.22 -40.79
C THR A 104 -58.42 2.70 -39.37
N LEU A 105 -59.65 2.88 -38.98
CA LEU A 105 -60.03 3.22 -37.61
C LEU A 105 -59.60 2.12 -36.61
N GLY A 106 -59.73 0.88 -36.96
CA GLY A 106 -59.28 -0.27 -36.14
C GLY A 106 -57.77 -0.29 -35.96
N VAL A 107 -57.00 -0.06 -37.02
CA VAL A 107 -55.54 0.01 -36.96
C VAL A 107 -55.08 1.23 -36.15
N THR A 108 -55.71 2.40 -36.34
CA THR A 108 -55.38 3.58 -35.56
C THR A 108 -55.68 3.39 -34.08
N ALA A 109 -56.89 2.85 -33.77
CA ALA A 109 -57.26 2.57 -32.38
C ALA A 109 -56.35 1.54 -31.69
N ALA A 110 -55.91 0.52 -32.45
CA ALA A 110 -54.96 -0.50 -31.91
C ALA A 110 -53.55 0.06 -31.60
N ASN A 111 -53.16 1.15 -32.27
CA ASN A 111 -51.87 1.79 -32.06
C ASN A 111 -51.90 2.93 -31.03
N LEU A 112 -53.10 3.35 -30.58
CA LEU A 112 -53.21 4.36 -29.54
C LEU A 112 -52.76 3.80 -28.18
N ARG A 113 -51.91 4.51 -27.50
CA ARG A 113 -51.46 4.22 -26.16
C ARG A 113 -51.97 5.24 -25.17
N LEU A 114 -52.30 4.79 -23.99
CA LEU A 114 -52.69 5.61 -22.85
C LEU A 114 -51.46 5.80 -21.96
N THR A 115 -50.85 6.97 -22.07
CA THR A 115 -49.65 7.28 -21.28
C THR A 115 -50.02 8.17 -20.10
N TYR A 116 -49.74 7.69 -18.89
CA TYR A 116 -49.90 8.45 -17.67
C TYR A 116 -48.63 9.20 -17.40
N VAL A 117 -48.67 10.53 -17.51
CA VAL A 117 -47.55 11.43 -17.26
C VAL A 117 -47.64 11.90 -15.81
N THR A 118 -46.59 11.66 -15.06
CA THR A 118 -46.43 12.13 -13.66
C THR A 118 -45.19 12.98 -13.52
N ASP A 119 -45.35 14.05 -12.81
CA ASP A 119 -44.27 14.95 -12.41
C ASP A 119 -44.08 14.87 -10.88
N SER A 120 -42.85 14.84 -10.39
CA SER A 120 -42.57 14.81 -8.95
C SER A 120 -43.14 16.02 -8.21
N ASP A 121 -43.34 17.15 -8.89
CA ASP A 121 -43.99 18.35 -8.34
C ASP A 121 -45.51 18.21 -8.21
N GLY A 122 -46.06 17.06 -8.58
CA GLY A 122 -47.47 16.73 -8.37
C GLY A 122 -48.36 16.92 -9.58
N ALA A 123 -47.88 17.42 -10.72
CA ALA A 123 -48.62 17.47 -11.95
C ALA A 123 -48.87 16.08 -12.50
N ARG A 124 -50.12 15.78 -12.94
CA ARG A 124 -50.53 14.50 -13.46
C ARG A 124 -51.39 14.67 -14.68
N GLN A 125 -51.06 14.05 -15.76
CA GLN A 125 -51.81 14.17 -16.99
C GLN A 125 -51.94 12.85 -17.75
N LEU A 126 -53.02 12.66 -18.45
CA LEU A 126 -53.28 11.47 -19.26
C LEU A 126 -53.18 11.87 -20.72
N VAL A 127 -52.24 11.28 -21.44
CA VAL A 127 -52.03 11.49 -22.87
C VAL A 127 -52.45 10.25 -23.66
N VAL A 128 -53.29 10.43 -24.66
CA VAL A 128 -53.69 9.36 -25.61
C VAL A 128 -52.97 9.65 -26.93
N SER A 129 -51.96 8.88 -27.25
CA SER A 129 -51.13 9.08 -28.43
C SER A 129 -50.59 7.77 -28.97
N SER A 130 -50.24 7.74 -30.25
CA SER A 130 -49.48 6.62 -30.84
C SER A 130 -47.96 6.82 -30.66
N GLU A 131 -47.52 7.94 -30.07
CA GLU A 131 -46.13 8.26 -29.87
C GLU A 131 -45.53 7.44 -28.72
N THR A 132 -44.27 7.04 -28.91
CA THR A 132 -43.46 6.31 -27.92
C THR A 132 -42.21 7.06 -27.54
N ASP A 133 -41.92 8.16 -28.21
CA ASP A 133 -40.82 9.05 -27.90
C ASP A 133 -41.18 9.91 -26.67
N PRO A 134 -40.43 9.82 -25.57
CA PRO A 134 -40.68 10.58 -24.35
C PRO A 134 -40.82 12.09 -24.60
N ALA A 135 -39.97 12.67 -25.43
CA ALA A 135 -39.97 14.09 -25.74
C ALA A 135 -41.28 14.53 -26.41
N ARG A 136 -41.83 13.72 -27.32
CA ARG A 136 -43.11 14.01 -27.98
C ARG A 136 -44.31 13.80 -27.05
N VAL A 137 -44.24 12.78 -26.18
CA VAL A 137 -45.31 12.55 -25.18
C VAL A 137 -45.34 13.74 -24.19
N MET A 138 -44.19 14.24 -23.78
CA MET A 138 -44.10 15.46 -22.93
C MET A 138 -44.71 16.68 -23.63
N SER A 139 -44.35 16.93 -24.89
CA SER A 139 -44.93 18.07 -25.65
C SER A 139 -46.45 18.02 -25.76
N LEU A 140 -47.02 16.81 -25.86
CA LEU A 140 -48.47 16.60 -25.87
C LEU A 140 -49.13 16.76 -24.50
N SER A 141 -48.38 16.52 -23.43
CA SER A 141 -48.86 16.74 -22.06
C SER A 141 -48.81 18.22 -21.61
N GLY A 142 -48.05 19.06 -22.33
CA GLY A 142 -47.81 20.44 -21.93
C GLY A 142 -46.89 20.58 -20.72
N ILE A 143 -46.20 19.51 -20.31
CA ILE A 143 -45.19 19.51 -19.25
C ILE A 143 -43.82 19.54 -19.94
N GLU A 144 -43.01 20.55 -19.65
CA GLU A 144 -41.68 20.71 -20.20
C GLU A 144 -40.67 20.20 -19.18
N ALA A 145 -39.61 19.52 -19.65
CA ALA A 145 -38.48 19.14 -18.83
C ALA A 145 -37.49 20.30 -18.75
N GLU A 146 -36.98 20.54 -17.54
CA GLU A 146 -35.92 21.52 -17.29
C GLU A 146 -34.54 20.83 -17.32
N GLU A 147 -33.51 21.66 -17.31
CA GLU A 147 -32.12 21.16 -17.25
C GLU A 147 -31.86 20.40 -15.93
N GLY A 148 -31.37 19.18 -16.06
CA GLY A 148 -31.11 18.32 -14.92
C GLY A 148 -32.23 17.36 -14.54
N ASP A 149 -33.45 17.57 -15.08
CA ASP A 149 -34.59 16.67 -14.86
C ASP A 149 -34.29 15.26 -15.40
N HIS A 150 -34.81 14.25 -14.71
CA HIS A 150 -34.74 12.87 -15.17
C HIS A 150 -36.10 12.42 -15.67
N VAL A 151 -36.13 12.03 -16.95
CA VAL A 151 -37.34 11.58 -17.63
C VAL A 151 -37.20 10.12 -18.02
N TYR A 152 -38.14 9.26 -17.57
CA TYR A 152 -38.13 7.88 -17.94
C TYR A 152 -39.53 7.41 -18.37
N TYR A 153 -39.54 6.71 -19.50
CA TYR A 153 -40.74 6.15 -20.11
C TYR A 153 -40.78 4.65 -19.92
N THR A 154 -41.88 4.12 -19.36
CA THR A 154 -42.08 2.69 -19.16
C THR A 154 -43.36 2.25 -19.86
N ALA A 155 -43.23 1.34 -20.83
CA ALA A 155 -44.35 0.72 -21.50
C ALA A 155 -44.76 -0.56 -20.77
N PHE A 156 -46.07 -0.74 -20.55
CA PHE A 156 -46.62 -1.95 -19.95
C PHE A 156 -47.28 -2.85 -21.02
N SER A 157 -47.70 -4.03 -20.63
CA SER A 157 -48.48 -4.93 -21.51
C SER A 157 -49.80 -4.28 -21.90
N GLY A 158 -50.15 -4.37 -23.18
CA GLY A 158 -51.27 -3.64 -23.74
C GLY A 158 -50.89 -2.22 -24.18
N ASN A 159 -51.87 -1.33 -24.24
CA ASN A 159 -51.69 0.05 -24.71
C ASN A 159 -51.51 1.03 -23.58
N LEU A 160 -50.88 0.61 -22.48
CA LEU A 160 -50.59 1.43 -21.31
C LEU A 160 -49.13 1.79 -21.23
N ALA A 161 -48.82 3.01 -20.82
CA ALA A 161 -47.45 3.46 -20.51
C ALA A 161 -47.46 4.49 -19.38
N THR A 162 -46.33 4.66 -18.74
CA THR A 162 -46.07 5.79 -17.83
C THR A 162 -44.87 6.57 -18.31
N LEU A 163 -44.95 7.88 -18.18
CA LEU A 163 -43.83 8.82 -18.29
C LEU A 163 -43.68 9.53 -16.95
N ASN A 164 -42.56 9.31 -16.29
CA ASN A 164 -42.29 9.94 -15.03
C ASN A 164 -41.18 11.00 -15.22
N ILE A 165 -41.41 12.15 -14.64
CA ILE A 165 -40.47 13.27 -14.63
C ILE A 165 -40.08 13.50 -13.18
N GLU A 166 -38.81 13.27 -12.87
CA GLU A 166 -38.24 13.63 -11.58
C GLU A 166 -37.53 14.97 -11.73
N ARG A 167 -38.03 15.98 -11.03
CA ARG A 167 -37.52 17.34 -11.11
C ARG A 167 -36.15 17.46 -10.50
N ALA A 168 -35.29 18.20 -11.16
CA ALA A 168 -33.97 18.50 -10.66
C ALA A 168 -34.03 19.46 -9.48
N PHE A 169 -33.19 19.21 -8.50
CA PHE A 169 -32.89 20.12 -7.40
C PHE A 169 -31.43 20.60 -7.53
N THR A 170 -31.10 21.68 -6.86
CA THR A 170 -29.75 22.21 -6.83
C THR A 170 -28.98 21.61 -5.64
N VAL A 171 -27.77 21.11 -5.93
CA VAL A 171 -26.75 20.69 -4.96
C VAL A 171 -25.61 21.70 -5.05
N ASN A 172 -25.15 22.23 -3.93
CA ASN A 172 -24.03 23.14 -3.88
C ASN A 172 -22.75 22.38 -3.51
N ILE A 173 -21.72 22.51 -4.33
CA ILE A 173 -20.41 21.90 -4.08
C ILE A 173 -19.43 23.03 -3.78
N GLN A 174 -18.77 22.95 -2.63
CA GLN A 174 -17.65 23.82 -2.26
C GLN A 174 -16.34 23.10 -2.54
N ALA A 175 -15.53 23.62 -3.44
CA ALA A 175 -14.23 23.08 -3.79
C ALA A 175 -13.27 24.21 -4.15
N ASP A 176 -12.04 24.13 -3.69
CA ASP A 176 -10.95 25.08 -4.04
C ASP A 176 -11.33 26.55 -3.74
N GLY A 177 -12.14 26.78 -2.69
CA GLY A 177 -12.64 28.10 -2.30
C GLY A 177 -13.71 28.68 -3.22
N GLN A 178 -14.32 27.87 -4.10
CA GLN A 178 -15.39 28.26 -5.02
C GLN A 178 -16.63 27.39 -4.81
N GLU A 179 -17.80 27.95 -5.19
CA GLU A 179 -19.07 27.24 -5.16
C GLU A 179 -19.48 26.82 -6.58
N TYR A 180 -19.89 25.56 -6.72
CA TYR A 180 -20.36 24.95 -7.96
C TYR A 180 -21.80 24.45 -7.78
N PRO A 181 -22.81 25.22 -8.17
CA PRO A 181 -24.18 24.76 -8.14
C PRO A 181 -24.44 23.75 -9.27
N VAL A 182 -24.90 22.55 -8.93
CA VAL A 182 -25.20 21.46 -9.87
C VAL A 182 -26.70 21.13 -9.79
N LYS A 183 -27.37 21.05 -10.95
CA LYS A 183 -28.75 20.57 -11.06
C LYS A 183 -28.76 19.08 -11.35
N MET A 184 -29.49 18.31 -10.55
CA MET A 184 -29.68 16.89 -10.71
C MET A 184 -30.96 16.40 -10.04
N ALA A 185 -31.62 15.39 -10.62
CA ALA A 185 -32.85 14.83 -10.06
C ALA A 185 -32.58 13.73 -9.03
N PHE A 186 -31.48 13.01 -9.17
CA PHE A 186 -31.02 11.98 -8.24
C PHE A 186 -29.53 11.67 -8.50
N GLY A 187 -28.89 11.03 -7.57
CA GLY A 187 -27.52 10.58 -7.68
C GLY A 187 -26.78 10.62 -6.34
N THR A 188 -25.51 10.29 -6.40
CA THR A 188 -24.59 10.32 -5.27
C THR A 188 -23.75 11.61 -5.28
N VAL A 189 -22.96 11.82 -4.23
CA VAL A 189 -21.94 12.87 -4.18
C VAL A 189 -20.98 12.74 -5.36
N ALA A 190 -20.57 11.52 -5.70
CA ALA A 190 -19.70 11.26 -6.84
C ALA A 190 -20.31 11.71 -8.18
N ASP A 191 -21.62 11.45 -8.40
CA ASP A 191 -22.33 11.91 -9.59
C ASP A 191 -22.42 13.43 -9.67
N ALA A 192 -22.55 14.09 -8.52
CA ALA A 192 -22.57 15.55 -8.45
C ALA A 192 -21.21 16.16 -8.81
N LEU A 193 -20.11 15.58 -8.31
CA LEU A 193 -18.74 16.00 -8.65
C LEU A 193 -18.43 15.80 -10.13
N GLU A 194 -18.83 14.66 -10.71
CA GLU A 194 -18.64 14.39 -12.13
C GLU A 194 -19.35 15.43 -12.99
N ARG A 195 -20.58 15.81 -12.64
CA ARG A 195 -21.36 16.86 -13.34
C ARG A 195 -20.73 18.23 -13.21
N ALA A 196 -20.12 18.53 -12.06
CA ALA A 196 -19.37 19.76 -11.84
C ALA A 196 -18.02 19.80 -12.57
N GLY A 197 -17.53 18.64 -13.05
CA GLY A 197 -16.20 18.49 -13.64
C GLY A 197 -15.08 18.55 -12.59
N ILE A 198 -15.39 18.24 -11.33
CA ILE A 198 -14.43 18.22 -10.23
C ILE A 198 -13.85 16.82 -10.11
N THR A 199 -12.53 16.71 -10.25
CA THR A 199 -11.80 15.48 -10.04
C THR A 199 -11.14 15.48 -8.66
N LEU A 200 -11.08 14.32 -8.01
CA LEU A 200 -10.37 14.13 -6.75
C LEU A 200 -9.05 13.42 -7.01
N GLU A 201 -8.02 13.79 -6.26
CA GLU A 201 -6.78 13.04 -6.16
C GLU A 201 -6.94 11.85 -5.19
N ALA A 202 -5.89 11.02 -5.05
CA ALA A 202 -6.00 9.75 -4.34
C ALA A 202 -6.38 9.89 -2.86
N ASP A 203 -5.94 10.97 -2.22
CA ASP A 203 -6.12 11.21 -0.78
C ASP A 203 -7.16 12.29 -0.50
N ASP A 204 -7.70 12.95 -1.54
CA ASP A 204 -8.80 13.91 -1.40
C ASP A 204 -10.06 13.21 -0.89
N TYR A 205 -10.84 13.91 -0.13
CA TYR A 205 -12.10 13.38 0.40
C TYR A 205 -13.22 14.41 0.36
N THR A 206 -14.44 13.92 0.56
CA THR A 206 -15.62 14.78 0.56
C THR A 206 -16.45 14.61 1.82
N GLU A 207 -17.12 15.66 2.21
CA GLU A 207 -18.18 15.66 3.21
C GLU A 207 -19.47 16.18 2.56
N PRO A 208 -20.50 15.32 2.42
CA PRO A 208 -20.62 13.88 2.74
C PRO A 208 -19.76 12.96 1.86
N ALA A 209 -19.68 11.66 2.23
CA ALA A 209 -18.91 10.66 1.50
C ALA A 209 -19.43 10.47 0.06
N LEU A 210 -18.54 10.01 -0.85
CA LEU A 210 -18.81 9.90 -2.29
C LEU A 210 -20.02 9.02 -2.65
N ASP A 211 -20.30 7.99 -1.87
CA ASP A 211 -21.39 7.04 -2.07
C ASP A 211 -22.72 7.48 -1.46
N GLN A 212 -22.73 8.60 -0.75
CA GLN A 212 -23.95 9.11 -0.13
C GLN A 212 -24.86 9.73 -1.18
N LEU A 213 -26.18 9.42 -1.07
CA LEU A 213 -27.21 10.03 -1.92
C LEU A 213 -27.40 11.50 -1.58
N VAL A 214 -27.49 12.32 -2.62
CA VAL A 214 -27.77 13.75 -2.47
C VAL A 214 -29.27 14.02 -2.54
N THR A 215 -29.70 15.08 -1.87
CA THR A 215 -31.09 15.55 -1.81
C THR A 215 -31.14 17.06 -2.06
N ALA A 216 -32.34 17.59 -2.21
CA ALA A 216 -32.51 19.05 -2.36
C ALA A 216 -31.87 19.80 -1.19
N GLY A 217 -31.01 20.75 -1.49
CA GLY A 217 -30.27 21.55 -0.51
C GLY A 217 -29.06 20.83 0.12
N SER A 218 -28.61 19.70 -0.43
CA SER A 218 -27.35 19.10 -0.01
C SER A 218 -26.19 20.06 -0.29
N GLU A 219 -25.32 20.20 0.69
CA GLU A 219 -24.04 20.88 0.59
C GLU A 219 -22.93 19.82 0.58
N ILE A 220 -22.02 19.92 -0.36
CA ILE A 220 -20.87 19.02 -0.50
C ILE A 220 -19.62 19.86 -0.37
N THR A 221 -18.73 19.47 0.52
CA THR A 221 -17.40 20.08 0.66
C THR A 221 -16.36 19.10 0.16
N VAL A 222 -15.48 19.58 -0.70
CA VAL A 222 -14.30 18.83 -1.18
C VAL A 222 -13.10 19.31 -0.38
N HIS A 223 -12.40 18.37 0.25
CA HIS A 223 -11.17 18.62 0.98
C HIS A 223 -9.97 18.14 0.17
N ARG A 224 -9.04 19.05 -0.11
CA ARG A 224 -7.80 18.76 -0.84
C ARG A 224 -6.70 18.35 0.12
N VAL A 225 -6.04 17.24 -0.18
CA VAL A 225 -4.97 16.68 0.66
C VAL A 225 -3.65 16.71 -0.08
N ASP A 226 -2.72 17.52 0.43
CA ASP A 226 -1.36 17.64 -0.09
C ASP A 226 -0.33 17.12 0.92
N TYR A 227 0.76 16.56 0.41
CA TYR A 227 1.91 16.14 1.22
C TYR A 227 3.17 16.89 0.79
N GLN A 228 3.89 17.43 1.78
CA GLN A 228 5.18 18.07 1.54
C GLN A 228 6.25 17.41 2.40
N ASP A 229 7.34 16.99 1.77
CA ASP A 229 8.49 16.42 2.47
C ASP A 229 9.50 17.54 2.78
N LYS A 230 9.71 17.81 4.08
CA LYS A 230 10.68 18.78 4.59
C LYS A 230 11.91 18.02 5.07
N VAL A 231 13.05 18.39 4.51
CA VAL A 231 14.34 17.77 4.84
C VAL A 231 15.17 18.73 5.68
N GLU A 232 15.56 18.31 6.88
CA GLU A 232 16.39 19.09 7.79
C GLU A 232 17.63 18.31 8.18
N THR A 233 18.76 19.00 8.32
CA THR A 233 19.97 18.43 8.86
C THR A 233 20.04 18.71 10.37
N GLN A 234 20.23 17.66 11.15
CA GLN A 234 20.37 17.73 12.61
C GLN A 234 21.72 17.17 13.02
N THR A 235 22.28 17.73 14.09
CA THR A 235 23.52 17.22 14.69
C THR A 235 23.24 16.04 15.60
N ILE A 236 24.10 15.02 15.54
CA ILE A 236 24.12 13.91 16.49
C ILE A 236 25.23 14.18 17.49
N PRO A 237 24.92 14.32 18.78
CA PRO A 237 25.97 14.55 19.80
C PRO A 237 26.88 13.31 19.91
N TYR A 238 28.13 13.52 20.28
CA TYR A 238 29.06 12.45 20.61
C TYR A 238 29.01 12.12 22.11
N ASP A 239 29.39 10.90 22.45
CA ASP A 239 29.54 10.46 23.83
C ASP A 239 30.97 10.64 24.31
N THR A 240 31.14 10.74 25.67
CA THR A 240 32.45 10.74 26.29
C THR A 240 32.74 9.37 26.92
N GLN A 241 33.77 8.72 26.41
CA GLN A 241 34.27 7.45 26.91
C GLN A 241 35.45 7.67 27.84
N TYR A 242 35.46 6.98 28.96
CA TYR A 242 36.55 7.08 29.94
C TYR A 242 37.40 5.82 29.94
N VAL A 243 38.71 5.97 29.72
CA VAL A 243 39.72 4.93 29.89
C VAL A 243 40.36 5.13 31.26
N TYR A 244 40.03 4.26 32.18
CA TYR A 244 40.54 4.32 33.54
C TYR A 244 41.93 3.70 33.63
N THR A 245 42.81 4.37 34.42
CA THR A 245 44.16 3.91 34.68
C THR A 245 44.65 4.38 36.07
N SER A 246 45.39 3.55 36.76
CA SER A 246 46.08 3.93 38.00
C SER A 246 47.36 4.75 37.73
N LEU A 247 47.76 4.99 36.49
CA LEU A 247 48.90 5.82 36.13
C LEU A 247 48.90 7.18 36.83
N TYR A 248 47.71 7.74 37.04
CA TYR A 248 47.55 9.06 37.65
C TYR A 248 47.30 9.02 39.16
N PHE A 249 47.71 7.95 39.87
CA PHE A 249 47.43 7.80 41.30
C PHE A 249 47.98 8.93 42.20
N ARG A 250 49.07 9.58 41.76
CA ARG A 250 49.65 10.76 42.48
C ARG A 250 48.92 12.07 42.16
N ASN A 251 48.15 12.12 41.09
CA ASN A 251 47.34 13.26 40.72
C ASN A 251 46.02 12.76 40.12
N THR A 252 45.08 12.41 40.97
CA THR A 252 43.80 11.79 40.60
C THR A 252 42.88 12.71 39.79
N GLY A 253 43.13 14.03 39.80
CA GLY A 253 42.41 14.99 38.94
C GLY A 253 42.96 15.10 37.54
N ARG A 254 44.07 14.39 37.21
CA ARG A 254 44.65 14.42 35.87
C ARG A 254 43.81 13.66 34.90
N ALA A 255 43.58 14.27 33.75
CA ALA A 255 42.97 13.64 32.60
C ALA A 255 43.77 13.95 31.33
N THR A 256 43.74 13.07 30.36
CA THR A 256 44.41 13.26 29.07
C THR A 256 43.45 12.84 27.97
N THR A 257 43.13 13.71 27.05
CA THR A 257 42.32 13.39 25.88
C THR A 257 43.12 12.48 24.94
N LEU A 258 42.61 11.31 24.67
CA LEU A 258 43.15 10.36 23.70
C LEU A 258 42.58 10.60 22.32
N GLN A 259 41.28 10.95 22.26
CA GLN A 259 40.56 11.24 21.03
C GLN A 259 39.60 12.41 21.29
N HIS A 260 39.62 13.40 20.44
CA HIS A 260 38.62 14.47 20.46
C HIS A 260 37.30 13.98 19.87
N GLY A 261 36.20 14.29 20.55
CA GLY A 261 34.86 14.05 20.04
C GLY A 261 34.54 14.96 18.85
N ALA A 262 33.76 14.47 17.96
CA ALA A 262 33.17 15.22 16.85
C ALA A 262 31.71 14.88 16.72
N GLU A 263 30.86 15.89 16.56
CA GLU A 263 29.43 15.70 16.32
C GLU A 263 29.19 15.02 14.95
N GLY A 264 28.26 14.09 14.93
CA GLY A 264 27.74 13.51 13.73
C GLY A 264 26.67 14.40 13.10
N GLN A 265 26.17 13.98 11.95
CA GLN A 265 25.06 14.63 11.26
C GLN A 265 24.07 13.59 10.77
N GLN A 266 22.79 13.89 10.88
CA GLN A 266 21.71 13.13 10.31
C GLN A 266 20.78 14.03 9.52
N THR A 267 20.19 13.47 8.48
CA THR A 267 19.12 14.10 7.73
C THR A 267 17.81 13.50 8.20
N VAL A 268 16.90 14.37 8.63
CA VAL A 268 15.54 14.00 9.04
C VAL A 268 14.59 14.50 7.98
N THR A 269 13.83 13.58 7.38
CA THR A 269 12.75 13.89 6.44
C THR A 269 11.43 13.81 7.19
N THR A 270 10.74 14.93 7.25
CA THR A 270 9.43 15.05 7.87
C THR A 270 8.40 15.25 6.78
N ARG A 271 7.37 14.40 6.75
CA ARG A 271 6.21 14.56 5.87
C ARG A 271 5.14 15.35 6.58
N GLU A 272 4.78 16.47 5.99
CA GLU A 272 3.72 17.36 6.43
C GLU A 272 2.48 17.12 5.56
N LYS A 273 1.34 16.82 6.21
CA LYS A 273 0.04 16.66 5.56
C LYS A 273 -0.73 17.97 5.69
N TYR A 274 -1.15 18.50 4.56
CA TYR A 274 -1.99 19.69 4.47
C TYR A 274 -3.39 19.30 4.02
N VAL A 275 -4.40 19.89 4.64
CA VAL A 275 -5.81 19.79 4.22
C VAL A 275 -6.29 21.20 3.94
N ASP A 276 -6.77 21.44 2.72
CA ASP A 276 -7.20 22.75 2.25
C ASP A 276 -6.14 23.85 2.45
N GLY A 277 -4.86 23.48 2.39
CA GLY A 277 -3.73 24.37 2.58
C GLY A 277 -3.33 24.63 4.03
N GLU A 278 -4.03 24.06 5.01
CA GLU A 278 -3.68 24.14 6.42
C GLU A 278 -2.96 22.86 6.88
N LEU A 279 -1.90 23.03 7.68
CA LEU A 279 -1.13 21.91 8.23
C LEU A 279 -1.99 21.13 9.23
N GLU A 280 -2.35 19.89 8.87
CA GLU A 280 -3.11 18.99 9.73
C GLU A 280 -2.20 18.11 10.60
N ASN A 281 -1.15 17.58 10.00
CA ASN A 281 -0.25 16.62 10.67
C ASN A 281 1.17 16.71 10.13
N SER A 282 2.14 16.31 10.97
CA SER A 282 3.55 16.25 10.63
C SER A 282 4.15 15.00 11.23
N MET A 283 4.85 14.19 10.44
CA MET A 283 5.45 12.93 10.88
C MET A 283 6.83 12.73 10.28
N VAL A 284 7.76 12.22 11.08
CA VAL A 284 9.09 11.82 10.58
C VAL A 284 8.92 10.52 9.77
N VAL A 285 9.34 10.55 8.51
CA VAL A 285 9.24 9.41 7.56
C VAL A 285 10.59 8.77 7.30
N ASP A 286 11.68 9.51 7.45
CA ASP A 286 13.04 8.99 7.28
C ASP A 286 14.04 9.70 8.20
N VAL A 287 15.03 8.94 8.69
CA VAL A 287 16.20 9.47 9.42
C VAL A 287 17.42 8.75 8.89
N THR A 288 18.25 9.47 8.18
CA THR A 288 19.48 8.93 7.61
C THR A 288 20.70 9.59 8.21
N THR A 289 21.57 8.82 8.89
CA THR A 289 22.87 9.30 9.38
C THR A 289 23.80 9.54 8.21
N THR A 290 24.24 10.79 8.05
CA THR A 290 25.18 11.21 6.98
C THR A 290 26.62 11.22 7.46
N VAL A 291 26.84 11.53 8.73
CA VAL A 291 28.15 11.51 9.39
C VAL A 291 27.98 10.89 10.76
N GLU A 292 28.69 9.79 11.01
CA GLU A 292 28.70 9.17 12.34
C GLU A 292 29.42 10.06 13.36
N PRO A 293 28.90 10.19 14.59
CA PRO A 293 29.62 10.91 15.64
C PRO A 293 30.90 10.16 16.05
N THR A 294 31.90 10.90 16.43
CA THR A 294 33.16 10.34 16.96
C THR A 294 33.23 10.61 18.45
N ASP A 295 33.35 9.55 19.26
CA ASP A 295 33.37 9.67 20.69
C ASP A 295 34.58 10.47 21.20
N HIS A 296 34.39 11.23 22.27
CA HIS A 296 35.45 11.85 23.03
C HIS A 296 36.05 10.84 24.01
N VAL A 297 37.31 10.43 23.82
CA VAL A 297 37.96 9.43 24.67
C VAL A 297 38.95 10.09 25.61
N VAL A 298 38.74 9.94 26.92
CA VAL A 298 39.53 10.56 27.96
C VAL A 298 40.17 9.49 28.86
N LYS A 299 41.51 9.50 28.96
CA LYS A 299 42.24 8.70 29.95
C LYS A 299 42.24 9.46 31.29
N THR A 300 41.74 8.81 32.34
CA THR A 300 41.61 9.41 33.68
C THR A 300 41.94 8.39 34.76
N TYR A 301 42.09 8.90 36.01
CA TYR A 301 42.35 8.01 37.14
C TYR A 301 41.20 7.06 37.44
N GLY A 302 41.55 5.77 37.62
CA GLY A 302 40.68 4.75 38.16
C GLY A 302 41.46 3.94 39.21
N ALA A 303 40.94 3.87 40.43
CA ALA A 303 41.57 3.09 41.50
C ALA A 303 41.63 1.61 41.11
N GLY A 304 42.81 1.02 41.19
CA GLY A 304 43.02 -0.38 40.82
C GLY A 304 42.99 -0.71 39.32
N ALA A 305 42.69 0.27 38.47
CA ALA A 305 42.70 0.08 37.03
C ALA A 305 44.15 -0.08 36.50
N PRO A 306 44.49 -1.17 35.82
CA PRO A 306 45.87 -1.41 35.39
C PRO A 306 46.30 -0.43 34.28
N VAL A 307 47.62 -0.18 34.21
CA VAL A 307 48.24 0.57 33.11
C VAL A 307 48.37 -0.33 31.86
N SER A 308 48.76 -1.57 32.08
CA SER A 308 48.93 -2.58 31.03
C SER A 308 47.62 -3.17 30.58
N PRO A 309 47.39 -3.31 29.28
CA PRO A 309 46.21 -3.98 28.74
C PRO A 309 46.30 -5.52 28.76
N LEU A 310 47.43 -6.08 29.17
CA LEU A 310 47.64 -7.51 29.20
C LEU A 310 46.77 -8.18 30.25
N THR A 311 46.30 -9.38 29.92
CA THR A 311 45.50 -10.22 30.83
C THR A 311 46.34 -11.39 31.36
N GLY A 312 45.94 -11.91 32.50
CA GLY A 312 46.50 -13.08 33.08
C GLY A 312 46.07 -14.36 32.40
N PRO A 313 46.52 -15.53 32.89
CA PRO A 313 46.13 -16.84 32.37
C PRO A 313 44.63 -17.11 32.45
N ASP A 314 43.92 -16.43 33.33
CA ASP A 314 42.45 -16.46 33.49
C ASP A 314 41.68 -15.57 32.48
N GLY A 315 42.39 -14.85 31.61
CA GLY A 315 41.83 -13.88 30.67
C GLY A 315 41.40 -12.56 31.29
N THR A 316 41.68 -12.32 32.56
CA THR A 316 41.33 -11.05 33.25
C THR A 316 42.56 -10.18 33.53
N THR A 317 42.33 -8.92 33.86
CA THR A 317 43.38 -7.98 34.33
C THR A 317 43.51 -7.96 35.85
N ASN A 318 42.75 -8.79 36.56
CA ASN A 318 42.83 -8.86 38.03
C ASN A 318 44.15 -9.43 38.53
N ALA A 319 44.46 -9.18 39.80
CA ALA A 319 45.63 -9.77 40.43
C ALA A 319 45.58 -11.31 40.35
N PRO A 320 46.70 -11.99 40.09
CA PRO A 320 46.73 -13.43 39.95
C PRO A 320 46.35 -14.13 41.26
N ALA A 321 45.53 -15.16 41.15
CA ALA A 321 45.16 -16.02 42.29
C ALA A 321 46.32 -16.89 42.78
N SER A 322 47.30 -17.17 41.89
CA SER A 322 48.51 -17.97 42.19
C SER A 322 49.73 -17.37 41.51
N TYR A 323 50.83 -17.50 42.17
CA TYR A 323 52.14 -17.03 41.67
C TYR A 323 53.25 -17.87 42.34
N SER A 324 54.38 -17.97 41.67
CA SER A 324 55.51 -18.79 42.16
C SER A 324 56.37 -18.03 43.15
N GLN A 325 56.47 -16.71 43.01
CA GLN A 325 57.34 -15.83 43.84
C GLN A 325 56.82 -14.40 43.85
N VAL A 326 57.08 -13.66 44.95
CA VAL A 326 56.92 -12.20 45.02
C VAL A 326 58.27 -11.58 45.30
N LEU A 327 58.62 -10.62 44.47
CA LEU A 327 59.80 -9.80 44.65
C LEU A 327 59.33 -8.39 44.97
N THR A 328 59.96 -7.79 46.01
CA THR A 328 59.62 -6.42 46.39
C THR A 328 60.85 -5.51 46.19
N GLY A 329 60.65 -4.41 45.51
CA GLY A 329 61.77 -3.49 45.23
C GLY A 329 61.30 -2.19 44.56
N LYS A 330 62.27 -1.41 44.12
CA LYS A 330 62.01 -0.16 43.41
C LYS A 330 61.73 -0.39 41.95
N ALA A 331 60.68 0.24 41.43
CA ALA A 331 60.43 0.39 40.01
C ALA A 331 60.65 1.84 39.55
N THR A 332 61.08 1.98 38.32
CA THR A 332 61.10 3.24 37.58
C THR A 332 60.34 3.10 36.27
N GLY A 333 60.18 4.13 35.46
CA GLY A 333 59.59 4.10 34.19
C GLY A 333 60.54 4.52 33.09
N TYR A 334 60.42 3.85 31.92
CA TYR A 334 61.21 4.22 30.75
C TYR A 334 60.34 4.28 29.50
N TYR A 335 60.86 4.91 28.49
CA TYR A 335 60.32 5.04 27.16
C TYR A 335 61.42 4.74 26.14
N SER A 336 61.09 4.03 25.08
CA SER A 336 62.03 3.74 23.99
C SER A 336 61.44 4.05 22.64
N ARG A 337 62.21 4.68 21.77
CA ARG A 337 61.83 4.94 20.37
C ARG A 337 62.11 3.73 19.46
N THR A 338 62.93 2.77 19.91
CA THR A 338 63.37 1.65 19.07
C THR A 338 62.28 0.57 18.88
N GLY A 339 61.29 0.53 19.75
CA GLY A 339 60.19 -0.41 19.66
C GLY A 339 60.55 -1.89 19.91
N LYS A 340 61.83 -2.19 20.26
CA LYS A 340 62.30 -3.56 20.58
C LYS A 340 63.16 -3.52 21.84
N GLY A 341 62.89 -4.49 22.73
CA GLY A 341 63.71 -4.76 23.91
C GLY A 341 64.92 -5.61 23.59
N SER A 342 65.81 -5.80 24.61
CA SER A 342 67.02 -6.62 24.50
C SER A 342 66.75 -8.09 24.21
N SER A 343 65.58 -8.60 24.50
CA SER A 343 65.12 -9.96 24.11
C SER A 343 64.81 -10.07 22.63
N GLY A 344 64.74 -8.97 21.88
CA GLY A 344 64.24 -8.91 20.49
C GLY A 344 62.75 -8.80 20.36
N LEU A 345 61.97 -8.90 21.43
CA LEU A 345 60.53 -8.73 21.46
C LEU A 345 60.13 -7.22 21.38
N GLY A 346 58.93 -6.98 20.88
CA GLY A 346 58.39 -5.64 20.83
C GLY A 346 58.18 -5.02 22.20
N LEU A 347 58.32 -3.69 22.29
CA LEU A 347 58.00 -2.92 23.47
C LEU A 347 56.65 -2.21 23.33
N GLY A 348 55.86 -2.27 24.39
CA GLY A 348 54.56 -1.64 24.52
C GLY A 348 54.09 -1.69 25.97
N TYR A 349 52.92 -1.12 26.27
CA TYR A 349 52.32 -1.32 27.58
C TYR A 349 52.24 -2.83 27.89
N GLY A 350 52.65 -3.22 29.10
CA GLY A 350 52.75 -4.63 29.48
C GLY A 350 54.11 -5.27 29.16
N THR A 351 55.11 -4.46 28.82
CA THR A 351 56.53 -4.94 28.78
C THR A 351 57.39 -4.26 29.83
N VAL A 352 58.36 -4.96 30.32
CA VAL A 352 59.23 -4.40 31.39
C VAL A 352 60.69 -4.83 31.19
N ALA A 353 61.61 -3.97 31.66
CA ALA A 353 63.01 -4.34 31.75
C ALA A 353 63.35 -4.89 33.14
N VAL A 354 64.12 -5.97 33.15
CA VAL A 354 64.49 -6.73 34.32
C VAL A 354 65.99 -7.12 34.26
N ASP A 355 66.52 -7.64 35.33
CA ASP A 355 67.79 -8.41 35.29
C ASP A 355 67.44 -9.84 34.87
N PRO A 356 67.86 -10.30 33.65
CA PRO A 356 67.50 -11.63 33.15
C PRO A 356 68.16 -12.81 33.94
N SER A 357 69.11 -12.48 34.82
CA SER A 357 69.67 -13.50 35.75
C SER A 357 68.74 -13.74 36.94
N VAL A 358 67.84 -12.79 37.26
CA VAL A 358 66.87 -12.87 38.35
C VAL A 358 65.48 -13.24 37.83
N ILE A 359 65.05 -12.56 36.74
CA ILE A 359 63.78 -12.79 36.06
C ILE A 359 64.05 -13.08 34.58
N PRO A 360 63.96 -14.33 34.10
CA PRO A 360 64.24 -14.66 32.71
C PRO A 360 63.31 -13.91 31.73
N TYR A 361 63.80 -13.64 30.51
CA TYR A 361 62.94 -13.07 29.47
C TYR A 361 61.78 -14.02 29.12
N GLY A 362 60.64 -13.47 28.84
CA GLY A 362 59.38 -14.20 28.57
C GLY A 362 58.56 -14.50 29.82
N THR A 363 59.12 -14.27 31.03
CA THR A 363 58.35 -14.46 32.29
C THR A 363 57.18 -13.50 32.37
N LEU A 364 56.02 -14.06 32.67
CA LEU A 364 54.81 -13.31 32.94
C LEU A 364 54.80 -12.83 34.38
N LEU A 365 54.62 -11.54 34.57
CA LEU A 365 54.64 -10.86 35.85
C LEU A 365 53.30 -10.15 36.09
N TYR A 366 52.95 -9.93 37.34
CA TYR A 366 51.93 -8.94 37.74
C TYR A 366 52.57 -7.95 38.71
N ILE A 367 52.39 -6.64 38.44
CA ILE A 367 53.13 -5.61 39.15
C ILE A 367 52.14 -4.59 39.74
N THR A 368 52.28 -4.35 41.05
CA THR A 368 51.51 -3.34 41.78
C THR A 368 52.39 -2.61 42.78
N SER A 369 52.05 -1.37 43.14
CA SER A 369 52.72 -0.72 44.26
C SER A 369 52.47 -1.48 45.56
N THR A 370 53.37 -1.34 46.55
CA THR A 370 53.25 -2.04 47.80
C THR A 370 52.06 -1.62 48.65
N ASP A 371 51.51 -0.42 48.41
CA ASP A 371 50.29 0.12 49.02
C ASP A 371 49.02 -0.11 48.17
N GLY A 372 49.14 -0.73 46.97
CA GLY A 372 48.06 -1.01 46.06
C GLY A 372 47.49 0.23 45.32
N SER A 373 48.05 1.41 45.52
CA SER A 373 47.55 2.64 44.88
C SER A 373 47.84 2.73 43.38
N PHE A 374 48.90 2.02 42.95
CA PHE A 374 49.28 1.89 41.54
C PHE A 374 49.27 0.42 41.11
N VAL A 375 48.70 0.16 40.00
CA VAL A 375 48.64 -1.17 39.36
C VAL A 375 49.18 -1.03 37.94
N TYR A 376 50.43 -1.53 37.72
CA TYR A 376 50.88 -1.67 36.33
C TYR A 376 50.10 -2.78 35.61
N GLY A 377 49.78 -3.84 36.35
CA GLY A 377 49.07 -5.01 35.82
C GLY A 377 50.00 -6.10 35.31
N TYR A 378 49.48 -6.93 34.42
CA TYR A 378 50.29 -7.98 33.82
C TYR A 378 51.35 -7.42 32.89
N ALA A 379 52.54 -8.02 32.95
CA ALA A 379 53.69 -7.60 32.15
C ALA A 379 54.56 -8.82 31.77
N VAL A 380 55.24 -8.71 30.65
CA VAL A 380 56.22 -9.69 30.21
C VAL A 380 57.63 -9.08 30.30
N ALA A 381 58.54 -9.81 30.85
CA ALA A 381 59.95 -9.45 30.88
C ALA A 381 60.55 -9.53 29.47
N THR A 382 60.83 -8.39 28.84
CA THR A 382 61.29 -8.33 27.43
C THR A 382 62.53 -7.51 27.22
N ASP A 383 62.99 -6.80 28.24
CA ASP A 383 64.08 -5.86 28.10
C ASP A 383 65.01 -5.92 29.32
N THR A 384 66.17 -5.27 29.23
CA THR A 384 67.05 -5.07 30.32
C THR A 384 67.72 -3.71 30.23
N GLY A 385 68.40 -3.29 31.33
CA GLY A 385 69.09 -2.01 31.39
C GLY A 385 70.15 -2.04 32.51
N ILE A 386 71.04 -1.03 32.50
CA ILE A 386 72.16 -0.95 33.45
C ILE A 386 71.62 -0.88 34.88
N ALA A 387 70.55 -0.16 35.16
CA ALA A 387 69.96 0.03 36.47
C ALA A 387 69.45 -1.25 37.11
N VAL A 388 68.73 -2.12 36.31
CA VAL A 388 68.25 -3.41 36.78
C VAL A 388 69.38 -4.39 36.97
N GLN A 389 70.34 -4.47 36.01
CA GLN A 389 71.51 -5.36 36.09
C GLN A 389 72.41 -5.04 37.29
N LYS A 390 72.52 -3.78 37.73
CA LYS A 390 73.23 -3.36 38.90
C LYS A 390 72.45 -3.46 40.21
N GLY A 391 71.18 -3.94 40.14
CA GLY A 391 70.33 -4.03 41.32
C GLY A 391 69.94 -2.70 41.94
N GLN A 392 70.03 -1.58 41.19
CA GLN A 392 69.61 -0.26 41.64
C GLN A 392 68.08 -0.11 41.67
N ILE A 393 67.43 -0.84 40.79
CA ILE A 393 66.00 -0.98 40.69
C ILE A 393 65.65 -2.46 40.41
N LEU A 394 64.46 -2.92 40.80
CA LEU A 394 64.01 -4.28 40.57
C LEU A 394 63.45 -4.47 39.14
N VAL A 395 62.68 -3.48 38.65
CA VAL A 395 62.07 -3.48 37.38
C VAL A 395 61.90 -2.09 36.79
N ASP A 396 62.06 -1.95 35.49
CA ASP A 396 61.79 -0.68 34.80
C ASP A 396 60.53 -0.89 33.90
N LEU A 397 59.51 -0.05 34.13
CA LEU A 397 58.18 -0.19 33.52
C LEU A 397 58.18 0.59 32.21
N PHE A 398 57.75 -0.08 31.12
CA PHE A 398 57.62 0.60 29.84
C PHE A 398 56.38 1.47 29.76
N TYR A 399 56.53 2.65 29.18
CA TYR A 399 55.44 3.58 28.84
C TYR A 399 55.56 4.00 27.38
N GLU A 400 54.41 4.28 26.74
CA GLU A 400 54.37 4.64 25.31
C GLU A 400 54.88 6.07 25.05
N THR A 401 54.92 6.92 26.07
CA THR A 401 55.45 8.28 25.94
C THR A 401 56.46 8.60 27.06
N TYR A 402 57.43 9.44 26.73
CA TYR A 402 58.37 9.95 27.75
C TYR A 402 57.64 10.67 28.91
N ALA A 403 56.60 11.45 28.57
CA ALA A 403 55.81 12.17 29.57
C ALA A 403 55.14 11.22 30.59
N GLU A 404 54.67 10.05 30.14
CA GLU A 404 54.11 9.05 31.06
C GLU A 404 55.18 8.36 31.90
N SER A 405 56.35 8.05 31.33
CA SER A 405 57.42 7.37 32.05
C SER A 405 57.98 8.15 33.27
N VAL A 406 57.87 9.48 33.26
CA VAL A 406 58.33 10.34 34.33
C VAL A 406 57.26 10.75 35.33
N ILE A 407 55.95 10.45 35.06
CA ILE A 407 54.85 10.94 35.90
C ILE A 407 54.98 10.51 37.36
N ASN A 408 55.33 9.26 37.57
CA ASN A 408 55.35 8.68 38.93
C ASN A 408 56.79 8.61 39.57
N GLY A 409 57.79 8.85 38.76
CA GLY A 409 59.20 8.69 39.26
C GLY A 409 59.44 7.27 39.75
N ALA A 410 60.20 7.12 40.80
CA ALA A 410 60.44 5.83 41.44
C ALA A 410 59.35 5.49 42.46
N ILE A 411 58.84 4.23 42.36
CA ILE A 411 57.84 3.67 43.27
C ILE A 411 58.29 2.34 43.86
N GLN A 412 57.81 2.01 45.06
CA GLN A 412 58.02 0.68 45.64
C GLN A 412 56.91 -0.27 45.10
N VAL A 413 57.32 -1.40 44.56
CA VAL A 413 56.43 -2.36 43.93
C VAL A 413 56.57 -3.78 44.46
N ASN A 414 55.53 -4.54 44.39
CA ASN A 414 55.51 -5.99 44.45
C ASN A 414 55.42 -6.52 43.02
N VAL A 415 56.34 -7.39 42.65
CA VAL A 415 56.36 -8.08 41.35
C VAL A 415 56.05 -9.55 41.61
N TYR A 416 54.89 -9.97 41.21
CA TYR A 416 54.44 -11.37 41.31
C TYR A 416 54.86 -12.13 40.04
N VAL A 417 55.61 -13.18 40.20
CA VAL A 417 56.00 -14.07 39.10
C VAL A 417 54.92 -15.09 38.87
N VAL A 418 54.21 -14.94 37.75
CA VAL A 418 52.99 -15.71 37.46
C VAL A 418 53.30 -16.98 36.65
N GLY A 419 54.32 -16.95 35.77
CA GLY A 419 54.72 -18.09 34.98
C GLY A 419 55.89 -17.79 34.03
#